data_0e616ab2d60ce785980c58129b57e0b3
#
_entry.id   0e616ab2d60ce785980c58129b57e0b3
#
_cell.length_a   1.000
_cell.length_b   1.000
_cell.length_c   1.000
_cell.angle_alpha   90.00
_cell.angle_beta   90.00
_cell.angle_gamma   90.00
#
_symmetry.space_group_name_H-M   'P 1'
#
loop_
_entity.id
_entity.type
_entity.pdbx_description
1 polymer ?
#
loop_
_entity_poly.entity_id
_entity_poly.type
_entity_poly.pdbx_seq_one_letter_code
_entity_poly.pdbx_strand_id
1 'polypeptide(L)'
;MNQQTGPVNLKTPQHVGGNGRSLISRTPIWARVVVVLLLTLLASVTCVGTLYAASVSRMATDAQRVLTSAESLANSALGCGSDKSLSDISQELVNATNDLNAELNGPQWDFFRDHSRFGSDITAAREMLASVDTLVNGPFTDLLNLSKRLQGFSLKNGSVDVSALMDMPDIVKQAHKDISQQLTKLNKVPTPSVAKVATVLETEKAALKTVDSMLGEYDGLINLLPQLLGEDGKRTYLVMVQNPAELRSAGGMVGTIAAITADKGTITIGDFATTSGWDIPEEPMDDTVLKERQVFGGTFDQYPATTTIDPEFQRVAQMNKYMWLYQKGNEDENVAGILSLDPVFLQALPVSYTHLRAHETRSN
;
A
#
# COMPACT_ATOMS: atom_id res chain seq x y z
N MET A 1 -48.74 34.28 46.09
CA MET A 1 -47.42 34.75 45.56
C MET A 1 -46.68 33.59 44.95
N ASN A 2 -46.87 33.43 43.67
CA ASN A 2 -46.24 32.36 42.86
C ASN A 2 -44.93 32.90 42.30
N GLN A 3 -43.83 32.23 42.54
CA GLN A 3 -42.61 32.36 41.75
C GLN A 3 -42.35 31.06 41.02
N GLN A 4 -42.57 31.11 39.72
CA GLN A 4 -42.13 30.09 38.77
C GLN A 4 -40.63 30.25 38.53
N THR A 5 -39.85 29.22 38.88
CA THR A 5 -38.47 29.10 38.41
C THR A 5 -38.45 28.28 37.12
N GLY A 6 -38.15 28.96 36.00
CA GLY A 6 -37.96 28.32 34.69
C GLY A 6 -36.67 27.50 34.64
N PRO A 7 -36.57 26.53 33.74
CA PRO A 7 -35.39 25.64 33.65
C PRO A 7 -34.19 26.35 33.05
N VAL A 8 -33.07 26.25 33.72
CA VAL A 8 -31.75 26.72 33.25
C VAL A 8 -31.31 25.88 32.08
N ASN A 9 -31.18 26.49 30.91
CA ASN A 9 -30.70 25.89 29.69
C ASN A 9 -29.15 25.83 29.73
N LEU A 10 -28.59 24.72 30.17
CA LEU A 10 -27.16 24.43 30.12
C LEU A 10 -26.76 24.17 28.65
N LYS A 11 -26.21 25.21 27.99
CA LYS A 11 -25.48 25.03 26.73
C LYS A 11 -24.26 24.20 26.99
N THR A 12 -24.28 22.97 26.50
CA THR A 12 -23.08 22.12 26.35
C THR A 12 -22.08 22.83 25.44
N PRO A 13 -20.80 22.92 25.85
CA PRO A 13 -19.78 23.45 24.96
C PRO A 13 -19.57 22.45 23.79
N GLN A 14 -19.79 22.96 22.57
CA GLN A 14 -19.39 22.23 21.37
C GLN A 14 -17.86 22.08 21.38
N HIS A 15 -17.38 20.86 21.63
CA HIS A 15 -16.03 20.47 21.31
C HIS A 15 -15.86 20.52 19.79
N VAL A 16 -15.30 21.60 19.30
CA VAL A 16 -14.68 21.65 17.98
C VAL A 16 -13.35 20.90 18.10
N GLY A 17 -13.42 19.60 18.10
CA GLY A 17 -12.27 18.71 17.95
C GLY A 17 -11.91 18.63 16.48
N GLY A 18 -11.15 19.61 15.97
CA GLY A 18 -10.49 19.50 14.69
C GLY A 18 -9.40 18.42 14.74
N ASN A 19 -9.78 17.15 14.60
CA ASN A 19 -8.85 16.08 14.31
C ASN A 19 -8.50 16.15 12.82
N GLY A 20 -7.57 17.02 12.48
CA GLY A 20 -6.81 16.96 11.23
C GLY A 20 -5.93 15.71 11.20
N ARG A 21 -6.55 14.52 11.20
CA ARG A 21 -5.84 13.29 10.82
C ARG A 21 -5.61 13.39 9.33
N SER A 22 -4.36 13.57 8.94
CA SER A 22 -3.94 13.70 7.56
C SER A 22 -4.53 12.54 6.75
N LEU A 23 -5.25 12.83 5.68
CA LEU A 23 -5.78 11.85 4.70
C LEU A 23 -4.69 10.90 4.19
N ILE A 24 -3.44 11.34 4.24
CA ILE A 24 -2.22 10.62 3.87
C ILE A 24 -2.04 9.31 4.66
N SER A 25 -2.51 9.22 5.91
CA SER A 25 -2.30 8.01 6.74
C SER A 25 -3.15 6.79 6.34
N ARG A 26 -4.18 6.96 5.49
CA ARG A 26 -5.12 5.91 5.09
C ARG A 26 -4.96 5.46 3.64
N THR A 27 -4.12 6.14 2.87
CA THR A 27 -3.88 5.78 1.46
C THR A 27 -2.87 4.63 1.36
N PRO A 28 -3.05 3.69 0.44
CA PRO A 28 -2.09 2.62 0.20
C PRO A 28 -0.73 3.21 -0.21
N ILE A 29 0.35 2.53 0.11
CA ILE A 29 1.74 3.01 -0.09
C ILE A 29 1.98 3.41 -1.54
N TRP A 30 1.49 2.60 -2.50
CA TRP A 30 1.62 2.91 -3.92
C TRP A 30 0.97 4.25 -4.31
N ALA A 31 -0.20 4.58 -3.73
CA ALA A 31 -0.86 5.86 -3.97
C ALA A 31 -0.06 7.04 -3.41
N ARG A 32 0.64 6.86 -2.27
CA ARG A 32 1.56 7.89 -1.73
C ARG A 32 2.77 8.11 -2.63
N VAL A 33 3.35 7.02 -3.14
CA VAL A 33 4.46 7.09 -4.11
C VAL A 33 4.03 7.86 -5.36
N VAL A 34 2.87 7.52 -5.91
CA VAL A 34 2.28 8.22 -7.06
C VAL A 34 2.07 9.71 -6.76
N VAL A 35 1.48 10.06 -5.63
CA VAL A 35 1.25 11.46 -5.25
C VAL A 35 2.56 12.23 -5.09
N VAL A 36 3.59 11.63 -4.49
CA VAL A 36 4.91 12.27 -4.34
C VAL A 36 5.55 12.49 -5.72
N LEU A 37 5.54 11.48 -6.59
CA LEU A 37 6.06 11.60 -7.97
C LEU A 37 5.30 12.68 -8.77
N LEU A 38 3.99 12.79 -8.59
CA LEU A 38 3.17 13.80 -9.24
C LEU A 38 3.43 15.22 -8.69
N LEU A 39 3.65 15.36 -7.40
CA LEU A 39 4.00 16.65 -6.79
C LEU A 39 5.39 17.13 -7.25
N THR A 40 6.34 16.22 -7.44
CA THR A 40 7.66 16.58 -8.00
C THR A 40 7.57 16.99 -9.46
N LEU A 41 6.79 16.25 -10.26
CA LEU A 41 6.47 16.62 -11.63
C LEU A 41 5.87 18.04 -11.69
N LEU A 42 4.89 18.31 -10.85
CA LEU A 42 4.24 19.60 -10.74
C LEU A 42 5.23 20.74 -10.45
N ALA A 43 6.11 20.52 -9.46
CA ALA A 43 7.12 21.49 -9.09
C ALA A 43 8.11 21.76 -10.25
N SER A 44 8.58 20.72 -10.94
CA SER A 44 9.49 20.83 -12.07
C SER A 44 8.89 21.60 -13.24
N VAL A 45 7.63 21.30 -13.58
CA VAL A 45 6.89 21.96 -14.66
C VAL A 45 6.64 23.45 -14.40
N THR A 46 6.26 23.82 -13.17
CA THR A 46 6.07 25.23 -12.81
C THR A 46 7.36 26.04 -12.87
N CYS A 47 8.50 25.41 -12.60
CA CYS A 47 9.81 26.01 -12.71
C CYS A 47 10.18 26.37 -14.15
N VAL A 48 10.03 25.41 -15.06
CA VAL A 48 10.32 25.59 -16.50
C VAL A 48 9.48 26.72 -17.10
N GLY A 49 8.19 26.82 -16.75
CA GLY A 49 7.28 27.88 -17.23
C GLY A 49 7.65 29.31 -16.79
N THR A 50 8.48 29.47 -15.73
CA THR A 50 8.89 30.82 -15.28
C THR A 50 10.16 31.33 -15.90
N LEU A 51 10.94 30.49 -16.58
CA LEU A 51 12.23 30.88 -17.16
C LEU A 51 12.11 31.54 -18.56
N TYR A 52 10.97 31.41 -19.23
CA TYR A 52 10.84 31.84 -20.62
C TYR A 52 9.48 32.48 -20.99
N ALA A 53 9.45 33.80 -21.07
CA ALA A 53 8.23 34.53 -21.42
C ALA A 53 7.84 34.51 -22.91
N ALA A 54 8.72 34.17 -23.85
CA ALA A 54 8.47 34.29 -25.30
C ALA A 54 8.31 32.97 -26.09
N SER A 55 8.90 31.85 -25.66
CA SER A 55 8.60 30.48 -26.16
C SER A 55 7.49 29.81 -25.38
N VAL A 56 6.98 30.48 -24.40
CA VAL A 56 6.22 30.02 -23.24
C VAL A 56 4.79 29.61 -23.54
N SER A 57 4.18 30.03 -24.65
CA SER A 57 2.74 29.68 -24.82
C SER A 57 2.49 28.20 -25.05
N ARG A 58 3.33 27.52 -25.78
CA ARG A 58 3.26 26.05 -25.98
C ARG A 58 3.71 25.31 -24.74
N MET A 59 4.89 25.64 -24.20
CA MET A 59 5.40 25.03 -22.97
C MET A 59 4.50 25.28 -21.77
N ALA A 60 3.89 26.46 -21.63
CA ALA A 60 2.92 26.72 -20.59
C ALA A 60 1.64 25.87 -20.75
N THR A 61 1.20 25.62 -21.97
CA THR A 61 0.05 24.75 -22.23
C THR A 61 0.37 23.29 -21.94
N ASP A 62 1.52 22.81 -22.38
CA ASP A 62 1.94 21.42 -22.14
C ASP A 62 2.28 21.19 -20.66
N ALA A 63 2.94 22.17 -20.03
CA ALA A 63 3.15 22.16 -18.58
C ALA A 63 1.84 22.15 -17.79
N GLN A 64 0.83 22.90 -18.23
CA GLN A 64 -0.48 22.89 -17.61
C GLN A 64 -1.23 21.56 -17.84
N ARG A 65 -1.05 20.93 -19.00
CA ARG A 65 -1.60 19.60 -19.27
C ARG A 65 -0.96 18.55 -18.37
N VAL A 66 0.36 18.56 -18.22
CA VAL A 66 1.07 17.68 -17.27
C VAL A 66 0.53 17.88 -15.86
N LEU A 67 0.35 19.13 -15.43
CA LEU A 67 -0.17 19.49 -14.13
C LEU A 67 -1.58 18.94 -13.89
N THR A 68 -2.50 19.23 -14.80
CA THR A 68 -3.91 18.80 -14.67
C THR A 68 -4.05 17.27 -14.75
N SER A 69 -3.26 16.61 -15.60
CA SER A 69 -3.24 15.14 -15.67
C SER A 69 -2.66 14.54 -14.39
N ALA A 70 -1.62 15.15 -13.82
CA ALA A 70 -1.02 14.75 -12.56
C ALA A 70 -1.99 14.91 -11.37
N GLU A 71 -2.69 16.03 -11.27
CA GLU A 71 -3.73 16.26 -10.25
C GLU A 71 -4.90 15.30 -10.40
N SER A 72 -5.37 15.07 -11.63
CA SER A 72 -6.45 14.13 -11.92
C SER A 72 -6.07 12.70 -11.52
N LEU A 73 -4.81 12.32 -11.77
CA LEU A 73 -4.30 11.01 -11.39
C LEU A 73 -4.19 10.87 -9.87
N ALA A 74 -3.69 11.91 -9.19
CA ALA A 74 -3.61 11.94 -7.73
C ALA A 74 -5.00 11.81 -7.09
N ASN A 75 -5.98 12.55 -7.61
CA ASN A 75 -7.36 12.50 -7.12
C ASN A 75 -7.99 11.12 -7.37
N SER A 76 -7.79 10.54 -8.56
CA SER A 76 -8.29 9.19 -8.87
C SER A 76 -7.63 8.12 -7.99
N ALA A 77 -6.32 8.23 -7.74
CA ALA A 77 -5.59 7.32 -6.85
C ALA A 77 -6.01 7.45 -5.38
N LEU A 78 -6.51 8.61 -4.97
CA LEU A 78 -7.04 8.86 -3.62
C LEU A 78 -8.53 8.51 -3.48
N GLY A 79 -9.19 8.06 -4.56
CA GLY A 79 -10.62 7.75 -4.58
C GLY A 79 -11.52 9.00 -4.61
N CYS A 80 -10.97 10.14 -4.98
CA CYS A 80 -11.72 11.41 -5.13
C CYS A 80 -12.23 11.56 -6.56
N GLY A 81 -13.02 10.61 -7.04
CA GLY A 81 -13.70 10.51 -8.33
C GLY A 81 -13.17 11.36 -9.49
N SER A 82 -12.75 10.72 -10.58
CA SER A 82 -12.62 11.38 -11.87
C SER A 82 -13.48 10.64 -12.89
N ASP A 83 -14.10 11.38 -13.81
CA ASP A 83 -14.90 10.79 -14.89
C ASP A 83 -14.06 10.03 -15.93
N LYS A 84 -12.72 10.15 -15.86
CA LYS A 84 -11.76 9.49 -16.73
C LYS A 84 -11.19 8.23 -16.06
N SER A 85 -10.93 7.19 -16.84
CA SER A 85 -10.24 6.01 -16.33
C SER A 85 -8.80 6.34 -15.92
N LEU A 86 -8.25 5.65 -14.91
CA LEU A 86 -6.84 5.76 -14.52
C LEU A 86 -5.88 5.55 -15.72
N SER A 87 -6.29 4.69 -16.66
CA SER A 87 -5.53 4.44 -17.89
C SER A 87 -5.44 5.65 -18.79
N ASP A 88 -6.56 6.34 -18.99
CA ASP A 88 -6.63 7.49 -19.90
C ASP A 88 -5.85 8.67 -19.34
N ILE A 89 -6.00 8.92 -18.03
CA ILE A 89 -5.26 9.97 -17.31
C ILE A 89 -3.75 9.70 -17.35
N SER A 90 -3.36 8.44 -17.14
CA SER A 90 -1.97 8.01 -17.22
C SER A 90 -1.38 8.25 -18.60
N GLN A 91 -2.10 7.86 -19.65
CA GLN A 91 -1.64 8.06 -21.03
C GLN A 91 -1.53 9.55 -21.37
N GLU A 92 -2.46 10.37 -20.91
CA GLU A 92 -2.41 11.81 -21.07
C GLU A 92 -1.18 12.42 -20.38
N LEU A 93 -0.85 11.95 -19.18
CA LEU A 93 0.35 12.35 -18.44
C LEU A 93 1.64 11.98 -19.19
N VAL A 94 1.73 10.73 -19.64
CA VAL A 94 2.88 10.25 -20.45
C VAL A 94 3.05 11.11 -21.71
N ASN A 95 1.99 11.35 -22.45
CA ASN A 95 2.04 12.13 -23.67
C ASN A 95 2.46 13.59 -23.39
N ALA A 96 1.87 14.23 -22.38
CA ALA A 96 2.19 15.60 -22.01
C ALA A 96 3.65 15.74 -21.52
N THR A 97 4.16 14.74 -20.78
CA THR A 97 5.57 14.70 -20.36
C THR A 97 6.52 14.55 -21.53
N ASN A 98 6.19 13.68 -22.49
CA ASN A 98 6.98 13.49 -23.71
C ASN A 98 7.00 14.76 -24.58
N ASP A 99 5.86 15.43 -24.75
CA ASP A 99 5.74 16.68 -25.52
C ASP A 99 6.61 17.78 -24.89
N LEU A 100 6.53 17.94 -23.57
CA LEU A 100 7.32 18.91 -22.82
C LEU A 100 8.83 18.60 -22.89
N ASN A 101 9.20 17.32 -22.79
CA ASN A 101 10.58 16.87 -22.90
C ASN A 101 11.16 17.13 -24.30
N ALA A 102 10.40 16.89 -25.35
CA ALA A 102 10.79 17.18 -26.72
C ALA A 102 11.02 18.68 -26.95
N GLU A 103 10.12 19.52 -26.43
CA GLU A 103 10.25 20.98 -26.56
C GLU A 103 11.47 21.51 -25.80
N LEU A 104 11.71 21.08 -24.56
CA LEU A 104 12.84 21.54 -23.73
C LEU A 104 14.20 21.08 -24.26
N ASN A 105 14.26 19.98 -24.98
CA ASN A 105 15.47 19.48 -25.64
C ASN A 105 15.69 20.05 -27.05
N GLY A 106 14.88 21.03 -27.48
CA GLY A 106 15.05 21.71 -28.76
C GLY A 106 16.40 22.48 -28.85
N PRO A 107 16.96 22.66 -30.09
CA PRO A 107 18.29 23.26 -30.30
C PRO A 107 18.39 24.70 -29.84
N GLN A 108 17.28 25.44 -29.78
CA GLN A 108 17.23 26.80 -29.23
C GLN A 108 17.67 26.84 -27.76
N TRP A 109 17.36 25.79 -26.98
CA TRP A 109 17.72 25.67 -25.57
C TRP A 109 19.20 25.37 -25.37
N ASP A 110 19.84 24.65 -26.31
CA ASP A 110 21.28 24.40 -26.31
C ASP A 110 22.06 25.72 -26.45
N PHE A 111 21.64 26.59 -27.39
CA PHE A 111 22.25 27.89 -27.56
C PHE A 111 22.17 28.72 -26.27
N PHE A 112 21.03 28.76 -25.61
CA PHE A 112 20.87 29.50 -24.36
C PHE A 112 21.65 28.90 -23.20
N ARG A 113 21.69 27.55 -23.09
CA ARG A 113 22.51 26.86 -22.10
C ARG A 113 23.98 27.27 -22.21
N ASP A 114 24.51 27.31 -23.43
CA ASP A 114 25.92 27.49 -23.66
C ASP A 114 26.36 28.97 -23.70
N HIS A 115 25.44 29.91 -23.96
CA HIS A 115 25.72 31.32 -24.18
C HIS A 115 25.03 32.28 -23.18
N SER A 116 24.28 31.77 -22.19
CA SER A 116 23.64 32.65 -21.22
C SER A 116 24.09 32.37 -19.79
N ARG A 117 23.88 33.35 -18.90
CA ARG A 117 24.08 33.17 -17.45
C ARG A 117 23.15 32.14 -16.79
N PHE A 118 22.15 31.66 -17.51
CA PHE A 118 21.16 30.70 -17.05
C PHE A 118 21.46 29.26 -17.50
N GLY A 119 22.68 28.97 -17.92
CA GLY A 119 23.06 27.63 -18.40
C GLY A 119 22.86 26.52 -17.35
N SER A 120 23.22 26.82 -16.10
CA SER A 120 22.98 25.90 -14.97
C SER A 120 21.50 25.66 -14.71
N ASP A 121 20.65 26.67 -14.89
CA ASP A 121 19.20 26.59 -14.69
C ASP A 121 18.55 25.73 -15.77
N ILE A 122 18.97 25.88 -17.02
CA ILE A 122 18.51 25.06 -18.15
C ILE A 122 18.93 23.60 -17.97
N THR A 123 20.18 23.38 -17.55
CA THR A 123 20.67 22.03 -17.25
C THR A 123 19.86 21.38 -16.14
N ALA A 124 19.62 22.11 -15.05
CA ALA A 124 18.80 21.63 -13.96
C ALA A 124 17.36 21.28 -14.39
N ALA A 125 16.73 22.17 -15.18
CA ALA A 125 15.39 21.94 -15.71
C ALA A 125 15.32 20.68 -16.58
N ARG A 126 16.31 20.45 -17.45
CA ARG A 126 16.40 19.26 -18.30
C ARG A 126 16.58 17.98 -17.49
N GLU A 127 17.47 17.99 -16.51
CA GLU A 127 17.71 16.81 -15.67
C GLU A 127 16.50 16.49 -14.80
N MET A 128 15.82 17.50 -14.25
CA MET A 128 14.56 17.31 -13.52
C MET A 128 13.49 16.70 -14.42
N LEU A 129 13.32 17.25 -15.64
CA LEU A 129 12.31 16.71 -16.57
C LEU A 129 12.65 15.31 -17.06
N ALA A 130 13.94 15.02 -17.32
CA ALA A 130 14.41 13.68 -17.70
C ALA A 130 14.22 12.66 -16.58
N SER A 131 14.37 13.10 -15.32
CA SER A 131 14.04 12.29 -14.15
C SER A 131 12.56 11.94 -14.13
N VAL A 132 11.69 12.92 -14.28
CA VAL A 132 10.24 12.72 -14.33
C VAL A 132 9.84 11.81 -15.49
N ASP A 133 10.37 12.05 -16.68
CA ASP A 133 10.11 11.24 -17.87
C ASP A 133 10.46 9.75 -17.63
N THR A 134 11.63 9.51 -17.07
CA THR A 134 12.06 8.15 -16.71
C THR A 134 11.11 7.49 -15.72
N LEU A 135 10.65 8.23 -14.71
CA LEU A 135 9.78 7.69 -13.66
C LEU A 135 8.35 7.45 -14.15
N VAL A 136 7.84 8.32 -15.01
CA VAL A 136 6.50 8.20 -15.58
C VAL A 136 6.42 7.06 -16.60
N ASN A 137 7.42 6.94 -17.50
CA ASN A 137 7.46 5.90 -18.53
C ASN A 137 7.94 4.53 -18.02
N GLY A 138 8.58 4.47 -16.88
CA GLY A 138 9.06 3.24 -16.21
C GLY A 138 8.20 2.85 -15.01
N PRO A 139 8.69 3.07 -13.77
CA PRO A 139 8.08 2.54 -12.54
C PRO A 139 6.61 2.86 -12.37
N PHE A 140 6.19 4.04 -12.75
CA PHE A 140 4.80 4.47 -12.65
C PHE A 140 3.89 3.65 -13.58
N THR A 141 4.29 3.46 -14.82
CA THR A 141 3.55 2.65 -15.80
C THR A 141 3.45 1.19 -15.35
N ASP A 142 4.53 0.63 -14.79
CA ASP A 142 4.56 -0.74 -14.29
C ASP A 142 3.62 -0.92 -13.09
N LEU A 143 3.61 0.03 -12.16
CA LEU A 143 2.69 0.04 -11.01
C LEU A 143 1.23 0.18 -11.44
N LEU A 144 0.94 0.98 -12.47
CA LEU A 144 -0.41 1.09 -13.03
C LEU A 144 -0.87 -0.21 -13.70
N ASN A 145 0.01 -0.86 -14.44
CA ASN A 145 -0.29 -2.14 -15.07
C ASN A 145 -0.53 -3.22 -14.01
N LEU A 146 0.26 -3.24 -12.95
CA LEU A 146 0.03 -4.11 -11.80
C LEU A 146 -1.34 -3.80 -11.16
N SER A 147 -1.65 -2.54 -10.91
CA SER A 147 -2.95 -2.12 -10.36
C SER A 147 -4.14 -2.59 -11.20
N LYS A 148 -4.04 -2.49 -12.55
CA LYS A 148 -5.08 -3.00 -13.46
C LYS A 148 -5.27 -4.51 -13.34
N ARG A 149 -4.18 -5.27 -13.26
CA ARG A 149 -4.22 -6.72 -13.06
C ARG A 149 -4.87 -7.08 -11.72
N LEU A 150 -4.63 -6.28 -10.67
CA LEU A 150 -5.20 -6.47 -9.35
C LEU A 150 -6.70 -6.13 -9.26
N GLN A 151 -7.20 -5.20 -10.07
CA GLN A 151 -8.63 -4.86 -10.11
C GLN A 151 -9.52 -5.99 -10.67
N GLY A 152 -8.93 -6.95 -11.39
CA GLY A 152 -9.62 -8.12 -11.92
C GLY A 152 -9.85 -9.25 -10.92
N PHE A 153 -9.44 -9.11 -9.67
CA PHE A 153 -9.61 -10.15 -8.67
C PHE A 153 -11.08 -10.41 -8.38
N SER A 154 -11.49 -11.64 -8.58
CA SER A 154 -12.82 -12.09 -8.23
C SER A 154 -12.75 -13.46 -7.57
N LEU A 155 -13.50 -13.63 -6.49
CA LEU A 155 -13.67 -14.94 -5.85
C LEU A 155 -14.53 -15.82 -6.75
N LYS A 156 -13.97 -16.90 -7.27
CA LYS A 156 -14.67 -17.90 -8.07
C LYS A 156 -14.50 -19.26 -7.41
N ASN A 157 -15.62 -19.89 -7.06
CA ASN A 157 -15.62 -21.22 -6.45
C ASN A 157 -14.66 -21.34 -5.23
N GLY A 158 -14.63 -20.33 -4.37
CA GLY A 158 -13.74 -20.31 -3.20
C GLY A 158 -12.26 -20.00 -3.50
N SER A 159 -11.89 -19.67 -4.74
CA SER A 159 -10.52 -19.37 -5.11
C SER A 159 -10.37 -17.97 -5.72
N VAL A 160 -9.24 -17.35 -5.49
CA VAL A 160 -8.82 -16.05 -6.07
C VAL A 160 -7.44 -16.22 -6.68
N ASP A 161 -7.29 -15.80 -7.94
CA ASP A 161 -5.99 -15.72 -8.60
C ASP A 161 -5.34 -14.37 -8.31
N VAL A 162 -4.26 -14.39 -7.53
CA VAL A 162 -3.43 -13.23 -7.19
C VAL A 162 -2.01 -13.36 -7.74
N SER A 163 -1.82 -14.21 -8.75
CA SER A 163 -0.50 -14.45 -9.36
C SER A 163 0.21 -13.19 -9.82
N ALA A 164 -0.56 -12.14 -10.17
CA ALA A 164 0.00 -10.82 -10.49
C ALA A 164 0.86 -10.21 -9.35
N LEU A 165 0.64 -10.59 -8.09
CA LEU A 165 1.46 -10.13 -6.97
C LEU A 165 2.83 -10.78 -6.93
N MET A 166 3.03 -11.88 -7.63
CA MET A 166 4.33 -12.56 -7.70
C MET A 166 5.36 -11.75 -8.50
N ASP A 167 4.91 -10.89 -9.42
CA ASP A 167 5.78 -9.99 -10.18
C ASP A 167 6.15 -8.71 -9.39
N MET A 168 5.52 -8.48 -8.24
CA MET A 168 5.69 -7.26 -7.45
C MET A 168 7.14 -7.02 -6.98
N PRO A 169 7.90 -8.03 -6.54
CA PRO A 169 9.30 -7.83 -6.16
C PRO A 169 10.16 -7.25 -7.28
N ASP A 170 10.03 -7.77 -8.50
CA ASP A 170 10.81 -7.30 -9.63
C ASP A 170 10.41 -5.88 -10.05
N ILE A 171 9.12 -5.57 -10.05
CA ILE A 171 8.60 -4.23 -10.33
C ILE A 171 9.13 -3.22 -9.31
N VAL A 172 9.07 -3.54 -8.01
CA VAL A 172 9.53 -2.65 -6.94
C VAL A 172 11.04 -2.49 -6.96
N LYS A 173 11.79 -3.56 -7.19
CA LYS A 173 13.25 -3.53 -7.31
C LYS A 173 13.70 -2.68 -8.49
N GLN A 174 13.03 -2.78 -9.64
CA GLN A 174 13.32 -1.94 -10.80
C GLN A 174 12.98 -0.48 -10.50
N ALA A 175 11.83 -0.21 -9.91
CA ALA A 175 11.43 1.13 -9.49
C ALA A 175 12.44 1.76 -8.52
N HIS A 176 12.90 1.02 -7.51
CA HIS A 176 13.91 1.48 -6.55
C HIS A 176 15.23 1.82 -7.25
N LYS A 177 15.68 0.95 -8.16
CA LYS A 177 16.89 1.18 -8.96
C LYS A 177 16.79 2.46 -9.80
N ASP A 178 15.66 2.66 -10.49
CA ASP A 178 15.47 3.82 -11.36
C ASP A 178 15.41 5.11 -10.53
N ILE A 179 14.70 5.12 -9.40
CA ILE A 179 14.63 6.24 -8.46
C ILE A 179 16.02 6.60 -7.91
N SER A 180 16.78 5.62 -7.42
CA SER A 180 18.15 5.81 -6.92
C SER A 180 19.09 6.37 -7.99
N GLN A 181 18.95 5.92 -9.24
CA GLN A 181 19.73 6.43 -10.36
C GLN A 181 19.37 7.89 -10.67
N GLN A 182 18.07 8.24 -10.72
CA GLN A 182 17.66 9.62 -10.95
C GLN A 182 18.11 10.54 -9.81
N LEU A 183 17.98 10.14 -8.56
CA LEU A 183 18.48 10.87 -7.40
C LEU A 183 20.00 11.11 -7.50
N THR A 184 20.75 10.10 -7.94
CA THR A 184 22.20 10.22 -8.15
C THR A 184 22.52 11.23 -9.25
N LYS A 185 21.77 11.27 -10.35
CA LYS A 185 21.94 12.25 -11.43
C LYS A 185 21.62 13.66 -10.95
N LEU A 186 20.48 13.84 -10.29
CA LEU A 186 20.06 15.15 -9.77
C LEU A 186 21.02 15.71 -8.74
N ASN A 187 21.66 14.87 -7.93
CA ASN A 187 22.70 15.30 -6.98
C ASN A 187 23.98 15.81 -7.65
N LYS A 188 24.21 15.48 -8.92
CA LYS A 188 25.35 15.99 -9.71
C LYS A 188 25.05 17.28 -10.46
N VAL A 189 23.78 17.69 -10.49
CA VAL A 189 23.36 18.92 -11.17
C VAL A 189 23.97 20.14 -10.46
N PRO A 190 24.61 21.06 -11.20
CA PRO A 190 25.13 22.28 -10.62
C PRO A 190 24.02 23.13 -9.99
N THR A 191 24.34 23.85 -8.92
CA THR A 191 23.37 24.71 -8.25
C THR A 191 22.84 25.76 -9.23
N PRO A 192 21.50 25.82 -9.46
CA PRO A 192 20.89 26.81 -10.33
C PRO A 192 21.07 28.23 -9.80
N SER A 193 21.19 29.19 -10.72
CA SER A 193 21.32 30.63 -10.40
C SER A 193 20.01 31.27 -9.98
N VAL A 194 18.89 30.74 -10.50
CA VAL A 194 17.55 31.21 -10.17
C VAL A 194 17.05 30.48 -8.93
N ALA A 195 16.79 31.22 -7.84
CA ALA A 195 16.38 30.65 -6.55
C ALA A 195 15.17 29.72 -6.66
N LYS A 196 14.20 30.01 -7.53
CA LYS A 196 13.01 29.19 -7.74
C LYS A 196 13.37 27.82 -8.36
N VAL A 197 14.30 27.80 -9.32
CA VAL A 197 14.80 26.54 -9.93
C VAL A 197 15.54 25.71 -8.89
N ALA A 198 16.40 26.35 -8.08
CA ALA A 198 17.11 25.68 -7.00
C ALA A 198 16.14 25.06 -5.97
N THR A 199 15.10 25.80 -5.57
CA THR A 199 14.09 25.28 -4.64
C THR A 199 13.37 24.05 -5.20
N VAL A 200 13.00 24.06 -6.48
CA VAL A 200 12.31 22.93 -7.12
C VAL A 200 13.22 21.72 -7.21
N LEU A 201 14.49 21.91 -7.59
CA LEU A 201 15.49 20.83 -7.64
C LEU A 201 15.64 20.16 -6.26
N GLU A 202 15.78 20.94 -5.20
CA GLU A 202 15.89 20.39 -3.85
C GLU A 202 14.60 19.70 -3.37
N THR A 203 13.43 20.21 -3.78
CA THR A 203 12.14 19.57 -3.49
C THR A 203 12.03 18.21 -4.19
N GLU A 204 12.43 18.12 -5.46
CA GLU A 204 12.45 16.87 -6.21
C GLU A 204 13.41 15.84 -5.60
N LYS A 205 14.64 16.27 -5.27
CA LYS A 205 15.61 15.41 -4.57
C LYS A 205 15.07 14.88 -3.25
N ALA A 206 14.45 15.75 -2.45
CA ALA A 206 13.86 15.36 -1.16
C ALA A 206 12.72 14.34 -1.34
N ALA A 207 11.88 14.54 -2.34
CA ALA A 207 10.79 13.64 -2.66
C ALA A 207 11.29 12.27 -3.14
N LEU A 208 12.24 12.24 -4.08
CA LEU A 208 12.84 10.99 -4.54
C LEU A 208 13.55 10.25 -3.41
N LYS A 209 14.27 10.95 -2.54
CA LYS A 209 14.90 10.36 -1.37
C LYS A 209 13.89 9.72 -0.41
N THR A 210 12.73 10.37 -0.23
CA THR A 210 11.66 9.82 0.61
C THR A 210 11.11 8.52 0.03
N VAL A 211 10.88 8.48 -1.29
CA VAL A 211 10.40 7.28 -1.99
C VAL A 211 11.44 6.17 -1.96
N ASP A 212 12.71 6.50 -2.24
CA ASP A 212 13.85 5.57 -2.18
C ASP A 212 13.94 4.89 -0.80
N SER A 213 13.85 5.69 0.27
CA SER A 213 13.84 5.17 1.64
C SER A 213 12.64 4.27 1.92
N MET A 214 11.44 4.64 1.46
CA MET A 214 10.22 3.82 1.63
C MET A 214 10.34 2.49 0.90
N LEU A 215 10.82 2.48 -0.34
CA LEU A 215 10.99 1.25 -1.10
C LEU A 215 12.02 0.33 -0.44
N GLY A 216 13.13 0.90 0.07
CA GLY A 216 14.14 0.15 0.82
C GLY A 216 13.61 -0.46 2.12
N GLU A 217 12.71 0.23 2.83
CA GLU A 217 12.10 -0.28 4.07
C GLU A 217 11.22 -1.51 3.82
N TYR A 218 10.49 -1.54 2.69
CA TYR A 218 9.56 -2.64 2.38
C TYR A 218 10.16 -3.74 1.49
N ASP A 219 11.41 -3.60 1.02
CA ASP A 219 12.06 -4.55 0.13
C ASP A 219 12.03 -5.98 0.69
N GLY A 220 12.38 -6.16 1.96
CA GLY A 220 12.39 -7.47 2.60
C GLY A 220 11.01 -8.13 2.64
N LEU A 221 9.95 -7.37 2.90
CA LEU A 221 8.58 -7.89 2.94
C LEU A 221 8.07 -8.25 1.54
N ILE A 222 8.34 -7.37 0.57
CA ILE A 222 7.90 -7.56 -0.82
C ILE A 222 8.57 -8.78 -1.44
N ASN A 223 9.85 -8.99 -1.18
CA ASN A 223 10.60 -10.15 -1.66
C ASN A 223 10.10 -11.49 -1.10
N LEU A 224 9.36 -11.48 0.01
CA LEU A 224 8.73 -12.69 0.56
C LEU A 224 7.40 -13.06 -0.12
N LEU A 225 6.77 -12.14 -0.86
CA LEU A 225 5.45 -12.37 -1.46
C LEU A 225 5.37 -13.62 -2.35
N PRO A 226 6.28 -13.86 -3.30
CA PRO A 226 6.21 -15.06 -4.13
C PRO A 226 6.24 -16.33 -3.30
N GLN A 227 7.13 -16.39 -2.32
CA GLN A 227 7.23 -17.54 -1.42
C GLN A 227 5.94 -17.70 -0.59
N LEU A 228 5.36 -16.63 -0.06
CA LEU A 228 4.10 -16.67 0.69
C LEU A 228 2.94 -17.11 -0.20
N LEU A 229 2.99 -16.78 -1.49
CA LEU A 229 1.97 -17.14 -2.48
C LEU A 229 2.19 -18.51 -3.14
N GLY A 230 3.16 -19.30 -2.64
CA GLY A 230 3.38 -20.68 -3.06
C GLY A 230 4.16 -20.83 -4.36
N GLU A 231 5.14 -19.95 -4.64
CA GLU A 231 6.03 -20.06 -5.80
C GLU A 231 6.77 -21.41 -5.81
N ASP A 232 7.33 -21.80 -4.67
CA ASP A 232 8.12 -23.02 -4.49
C ASP A 232 7.26 -24.26 -4.20
N GLY A 233 5.93 -24.15 -4.21
CA GLY A 233 4.98 -25.20 -3.93
C GLY A 233 3.84 -24.78 -3.01
N LYS A 234 2.79 -25.61 -2.97
CA LYS A 234 1.59 -25.37 -2.18
C LYS A 234 1.93 -25.09 -0.70
N ARG A 235 1.35 -24.03 -0.15
CA ARG A 235 1.43 -23.66 1.26
C ARG A 235 0.03 -23.61 1.87
N THR A 236 -0.10 -24.09 3.09
CA THR A 236 -1.34 -24.02 3.87
C THR A 236 -1.17 -22.99 4.97
N TYR A 237 -2.15 -22.08 5.10
CA TYR A 237 -2.28 -21.13 6.19
C TYR A 237 -3.56 -21.48 6.96
N LEU A 238 -3.43 -21.68 8.26
CA LEU A 238 -4.61 -21.91 9.11
C LEU A 238 -5.16 -20.58 9.59
N VAL A 239 -6.45 -20.43 9.51
CA VAL A 239 -7.17 -19.26 10.03
C VAL A 239 -7.98 -19.71 11.24
N MET A 240 -7.54 -19.31 12.42
CA MET A 240 -8.25 -19.51 13.67
C MET A 240 -9.31 -18.42 13.83
N VAL A 241 -10.59 -18.81 13.86
CA VAL A 241 -11.69 -17.88 14.16
C VAL A 241 -11.94 -17.89 15.65
N GLN A 242 -11.62 -16.77 16.29
CA GLN A 242 -11.74 -16.59 17.73
C GLN A 242 -13.07 -15.96 18.12
N ASN A 243 -13.68 -16.44 19.19
CA ASN A 243 -14.86 -15.84 19.78
C ASN A 243 -14.45 -14.85 20.89
N PRO A 244 -14.51 -13.51 20.66
CA PRO A 244 -14.12 -12.52 21.66
C PRO A 244 -15.10 -12.41 22.86
N ALA A 245 -16.29 -13.01 22.77
CA ALA A 245 -17.22 -13.10 23.90
C ALA A 245 -16.68 -14.03 25.00
N GLU A 246 -15.79 -14.95 24.64
CA GLU A 246 -15.05 -15.80 25.56
C GLU A 246 -13.59 -15.37 25.61
N LEU A 247 -13.32 -14.26 26.29
CA LEU A 247 -12.01 -13.63 26.36
C LEU A 247 -10.96 -14.58 26.96
N ARG A 248 -9.82 -14.67 26.30
CA ARG A 248 -8.63 -15.44 26.70
C ARG A 248 -7.39 -14.56 26.62
N SER A 249 -6.26 -15.04 27.13
CA SER A 249 -5.01 -14.26 27.17
C SER A 249 -4.48 -13.90 25.78
N ALA A 250 -4.62 -14.80 24.79
CA ALA A 250 -4.23 -14.58 23.39
C ALA A 250 -5.42 -14.22 22.48
N GLY A 251 -6.48 -13.61 22.99
CA GLY A 251 -7.66 -13.19 22.24
C GLY A 251 -8.95 -13.85 22.72
N GLY A 252 -9.62 -14.61 21.86
CA GLY A 252 -10.85 -15.34 22.19
C GLY A 252 -10.70 -16.85 22.15
N MET A 253 -11.76 -17.57 22.45
CA MET A 253 -11.81 -19.02 22.28
C MET A 253 -11.80 -19.40 20.79
N VAL A 254 -10.95 -20.35 20.39
CA VAL A 254 -10.90 -20.87 19.03
C VAL A 254 -12.00 -21.91 18.82
N GLY A 255 -13.07 -21.52 18.16
CA GLY A 255 -14.21 -22.40 17.87
C GLY A 255 -14.16 -23.05 16.49
N THR A 256 -13.44 -22.45 15.56
CA THR A 256 -13.40 -22.85 14.16
C THR A 256 -12.01 -22.58 13.57
N ILE A 257 -11.53 -23.48 12.72
CA ILE A 257 -10.33 -23.30 11.94
C ILE A 257 -10.65 -23.54 10.47
N ALA A 258 -10.14 -22.68 9.59
CA ALA A 258 -10.18 -22.86 8.15
C ALA A 258 -8.76 -22.96 7.60
N ALA A 259 -8.57 -23.79 6.58
CA ALA A 259 -7.32 -23.82 5.82
C ALA A 259 -7.45 -22.92 4.59
N ILE A 260 -6.50 -22.02 4.41
CA ILE A 260 -6.31 -21.26 3.17
C ILE A 260 -5.05 -21.81 2.51
N THR A 261 -5.16 -22.21 1.26
CA THR A 261 -3.99 -22.68 0.50
C THR A 261 -3.56 -21.64 -0.51
N ALA A 262 -2.27 -21.48 -0.65
CA ALA A 262 -1.64 -20.67 -1.69
C ALA A 262 -0.76 -21.57 -2.56
N ASP A 263 -1.01 -21.59 -3.86
CA ASP A 263 -0.24 -22.36 -4.85
C ASP A 263 -0.07 -21.53 -6.12
N LYS A 264 1.17 -21.15 -6.42
CA LYS A 264 1.54 -20.35 -7.60
C LYS A 264 0.64 -19.11 -7.78
N GLY A 265 0.37 -18.40 -6.69
CA GLY A 265 -0.45 -17.21 -6.71
C GLY A 265 -1.97 -17.47 -6.74
N THR A 266 -2.42 -18.72 -6.71
CA THR A 266 -3.83 -19.04 -6.52
C THR A 266 -4.10 -19.26 -5.04
N ILE A 267 -4.95 -18.43 -4.45
CA ILE A 267 -5.41 -18.58 -3.06
C ILE A 267 -6.76 -19.30 -3.09
N THR A 268 -6.85 -20.42 -2.37
CA THR A 268 -8.10 -21.15 -2.20
C THR A 268 -8.51 -21.16 -0.74
N ILE A 269 -9.74 -20.77 -0.45
CA ILE A 269 -10.33 -20.80 0.88
C ILE A 269 -11.04 -22.15 1.04
N GLY A 270 -10.55 -22.95 1.98
CA GLY A 270 -11.17 -24.21 2.35
C GLY A 270 -12.36 -24.04 3.28
N ASP A 271 -12.96 -25.16 3.64
CA ASP A 271 -14.12 -25.17 4.54
C ASP A 271 -13.75 -24.75 5.96
N PHE A 272 -14.67 -24.08 6.62
CA PHE A 272 -14.57 -23.73 8.03
C PHE A 272 -14.99 -24.94 8.88
N ALA A 273 -14.01 -25.62 9.46
CA ALA A 273 -14.22 -26.76 10.31
C ALA A 273 -14.37 -26.35 11.79
N THR A 274 -15.43 -26.81 12.45
CA THR A 274 -15.51 -26.69 13.91
C THR A 274 -14.41 -27.51 14.56
N THR A 275 -13.80 -26.98 15.62
CA THR A 275 -12.77 -27.69 16.40
C THR A 275 -13.35 -28.67 17.41
N SER A 276 -14.68 -28.71 17.54
CA SER A 276 -15.37 -29.69 18.39
C SER A 276 -15.33 -31.07 17.74
N GLY A 277 -14.86 -32.04 18.50
CA GLY A 277 -14.77 -33.44 18.04
C GLY A 277 -13.49 -33.78 17.27
N TRP A 278 -12.49 -32.90 17.30
CA TRP A 278 -11.16 -33.25 16.79
C TRP A 278 -10.52 -34.36 17.62
N ASP A 279 -9.74 -35.21 16.96
CA ASP A 279 -8.94 -36.22 17.63
C ASP A 279 -7.86 -35.53 18.46
N ILE A 280 -7.72 -36.02 19.72
CA ILE A 280 -6.73 -35.48 20.65
C ILE A 280 -5.41 -36.20 20.42
N PRO A 281 -4.30 -35.49 20.21
CA PRO A 281 -2.99 -36.10 20.11
C PRO A 281 -2.64 -36.96 21.34
N GLU A 282 -2.22 -38.19 21.11
CA GLU A 282 -1.82 -39.10 22.20
C GLU A 282 -0.56 -38.61 22.91
N GLU A 283 0.39 -38.06 22.16
CA GLU A 283 1.63 -37.51 22.68
C GLU A 283 1.56 -35.98 22.80
N PRO A 284 2.24 -35.39 23.76
CA PRO A 284 2.37 -33.92 23.83
C PRO A 284 3.21 -33.43 22.67
N MET A 285 2.96 -32.18 22.21
CA MET A 285 3.70 -31.55 21.12
C MET A 285 5.22 -31.50 21.38
N ASP A 286 5.62 -31.18 22.61
CA ASP A 286 7.01 -31.11 23.08
C ASP A 286 7.10 -31.16 24.62
N ASP A 287 8.33 -31.28 25.16
CA ASP A 287 8.57 -31.33 26.59
C ASP A 287 8.18 -30.02 27.31
N THR A 288 8.12 -28.90 26.62
CA THR A 288 7.75 -27.60 27.18
C THR A 288 6.27 -27.58 27.56
N VAL A 289 5.41 -28.18 26.74
CA VAL A 289 3.98 -28.32 26.99
C VAL A 289 3.70 -28.99 28.36
N LEU A 290 4.51 -29.97 28.73
CA LEU A 290 4.36 -30.65 30.04
C LEU A 290 4.54 -29.71 31.23
N LYS A 291 5.42 -28.72 31.11
CA LYS A 291 5.62 -27.67 32.13
C LYS A 291 4.48 -26.63 32.07
N GLU A 292 4.06 -26.27 30.88
CA GLU A 292 2.97 -25.34 30.63
C GLU A 292 1.63 -25.89 31.18
N ARG A 293 1.39 -27.21 31.13
CA ARG A 293 0.24 -27.87 31.76
C ARG A 293 0.14 -27.63 33.25
N GLN A 294 1.28 -27.44 33.94
CA GLN A 294 1.30 -27.14 35.38
C GLN A 294 0.81 -25.71 35.69
N VAL A 295 0.93 -24.80 34.71
CA VAL A 295 0.56 -23.40 34.85
C VAL A 295 -0.87 -23.17 34.33
N PHE A 296 -1.18 -23.67 33.12
CA PHE A 296 -2.42 -23.38 32.40
C PHE A 296 -3.51 -24.45 32.57
N GLY A 297 -3.18 -25.60 33.16
CA GLY A 297 -4.09 -26.72 33.33
C GLY A 297 -3.79 -27.90 32.37
N GLY A 298 -4.13 -29.11 32.85
CA GLY A 298 -3.70 -30.35 32.19
C GLY A 298 -4.25 -30.60 30.77
N THR A 299 -5.25 -29.85 30.33
CA THR A 299 -5.91 -30.03 29.02
C THR A 299 -5.77 -28.83 28.10
N PHE A 300 -4.95 -27.81 28.47
CA PHE A 300 -4.91 -26.56 27.73
C PHE A 300 -4.40 -26.72 26.29
N ASP A 301 -3.58 -27.73 26.02
CA ASP A 301 -2.99 -28.06 24.72
C ASP A 301 -3.70 -29.21 23.98
N GLN A 302 -4.79 -29.71 24.53
CA GLN A 302 -5.52 -30.84 23.93
C GLN A 302 -6.63 -30.42 22.98
N TYR A 303 -7.12 -29.19 23.11
CA TYR A 303 -8.21 -28.64 22.28
C TYR A 303 -7.84 -27.27 21.76
N PRO A 304 -8.09 -26.95 20.48
CA PRO A 304 -7.89 -25.61 19.95
C PRO A 304 -8.56 -24.53 20.79
N ALA A 305 -9.74 -24.82 21.32
CA ALA A 305 -10.52 -23.91 22.16
C ALA A 305 -9.81 -23.47 23.44
N THR A 306 -8.88 -24.26 23.97
CA THR A 306 -8.17 -23.99 25.22
C THR A 306 -6.78 -23.42 25.06
N THR A 307 -6.17 -23.53 23.89
CA THR A 307 -4.79 -23.08 23.65
C THR A 307 -4.57 -21.59 23.89
N THR A 308 -5.58 -20.75 23.63
CA THR A 308 -5.51 -19.29 23.77
C THR A 308 -5.48 -18.79 25.22
N ILE A 309 -5.46 -19.70 26.19
CA ILE A 309 -5.13 -19.39 27.60
C ILE A 309 -3.65 -18.95 27.72
N ASP A 310 -2.77 -19.53 26.91
CA ASP A 310 -1.38 -19.09 26.80
C ASP A 310 -1.34 -17.68 26.18
N PRO A 311 -0.68 -16.70 26.80
CA PRO A 311 -0.57 -15.35 26.27
C PRO A 311 0.36 -15.24 25.06
N GLU A 312 1.26 -16.22 24.84
CA GLU A 312 2.21 -16.22 23.73
C GLU A 312 1.59 -16.81 22.48
N PHE A 313 1.19 -15.92 21.55
CA PHE A 313 0.52 -16.35 20.31
C PHE A 313 1.34 -17.34 19.49
N GLN A 314 2.66 -17.26 19.50
CA GLN A 314 3.52 -18.22 18.79
C GLN A 314 3.33 -19.65 19.33
N ARG A 315 3.20 -19.82 20.65
CA ARG A 315 2.92 -21.13 21.27
C ARG A 315 1.51 -21.62 20.90
N VAL A 316 0.53 -20.73 20.98
CA VAL A 316 -0.85 -21.04 20.54
C VAL A 316 -0.85 -21.54 19.10
N ALA A 317 -0.13 -20.85 18.20
CA ALA A 317 -0.01 -21.25 16.81
C ALA A 317 0.65 -22.63 16.64
N GLN A 318 1.75 -22.90 17.35
CA GLN A 318 2.42 -24.20 17.30
C GLN A 318 1.50 -25.35 17.75
N MET A 319 0.79 -25.16 18.86
CA MET A 319 -0.17 -26.16 19.37
C MET A 319 -1.30 -26.42 18.38
N ASN A 320 -1.88 -25.36 17.81
CA ASN A 320 -2.96 -25.52 16.81
C ASN A 320 -2.47 -26.15 15.50
N LYS A 321 -1.23 -25.85 15.07
CA LYS A 321 -0.59 -26.55 13.96
C LYS A 321 -0.43 -28.05 14.25
N TYR A 322 0.06 -28.38 15.43
CA TYR A 322 0.26 -29.76 15.84
C TYR A 322 -1.07 -30.54 15.86
N MET A 323 -2.11 -29.97 16.44
CA MET A 323 -3.45 -30.59 16.46
C MET A 323 -4.08 -30.70 15.07
N TRP A 324 -3.86 -29.71 14.19
CA TRP A 324 -4.32 -29.77 12.81
C TRP A 324 -3.69 -30.92 12.03
N LEU A 325 -2.37 -31.06 12.13
CA LEU A 325 -1.61 -32.12 11.44
C LEU A 325 -1.94 -33.52 11.98
N TYR A 326 -2.45 -33.60 13.21
CA TYR A 326 -2.89 -34.86 13.79
C TYR A 326 -4.25 -35.34 13.25
N GLN A 327 -5.05 -34.43 12.68
CA GLN A 327 -6.35 -34.81 12.08
C GLN A 327 -6.13 -35.61 10.81
N LYS A 328 -6.91 -36.69 10.64
CA LYS A 328 -6.83 -37.57 9.47
C LYS A 328 -6.94 -36.81 8.13
N GLY A 329 -5.96 -36.99 7.28
CA GLY A 329 -5.88 -36.37 5.96
C GLY A 329 -5.08 -35.06 5.90
N ASN A 330 -4.58 -34.57 7.05
CA ASN A 330 -3.79 -33.35 7.12
C ASN A 330 -2.31 -33.61 7.43
N GLU A 331 -1.90 -34.84 7.59
CA GLU A 331 -0.60 -35.26 8.12
C GLU A 331 0.59 -34.72 7.33
N ASP A 332 0.42 -34.60 6.02
CA ASP A 332 1.47 -34.15 5.09
C ASP A 332 1.30 -32.67 4.67
N GLU A 333 0.39 -31.91 5.28
CA GLU A 333 0.19 -30.52 4.88
C GLU A 333 1.36 -29.61 5.27
N ASN A 334 1.82 -28.81 4.30
CA ASN A 334 2.81 -27.77 4.55
C ASN A 334 2.15 -26.53 5.19
N VAL A 335 1.91 -26.58 6.51
CA VAL A 335 1.38 -25.45 7.26
C VAL A 335 2.48 -24.39 7.44
N ALA A 336 2.40 -23.35 6.62
CA ALA A 336 3.38 -22.25 6.55
C ALA A 336 3.15 -21.16 7.58
N GLY A 337 1.91 -21.00 8.08
CA GLY A 337 1.58 -19.97 9.04
C GLY A 337 0.17 -20.11 9.61
N ILE A 338 -0.08 -19.38 10.69
CA ILE A 338 -1.40 -19.30 11.34
C ILE A 338 -1.80 -17.85 11.51
N LEU A 339 -3.05 -17.56 11.16
CA LEU A 339 -3.69 -16.27 11.30
C LEU A 339 -4.80 -16.35 12.34
N SER A 340 -4.92 -15.34 13.18
CA SER A 340 -6.05 -15.20 14.10
C SER A 340 -7.00 -14.13 13.60
N LEU A 341 -8.27 -14.45 13.50
CA LEU A 341 -9.33 -13.52 13.13
C LEU A 341 -10.43 -13.55 14.19
N ASP A 342 -10.97 -12.38 14.47
CA ASP A 342 -12.20 -12.25 15.26
C ASP A 342 -13.31 -11.56 14.45
N PRO A 343 -14.60 -11.80 14.79
CA PRO A 343 -15.73 -11.20 14.07
C PRO A 343 -15.76 -9.67 14.12
N VAL A 344 -15.21 -9.05 15.17
CA VAL A 344 -15.16 -7.58 15.31
C VAL A 344 -14.19 -7.00 14.29
N PHE A 345 -13.04 -7.62 14.10
CA PHE A 345 -12.09 -7.25 13.04
C PHE A 345 -12.73 -7.39 11.65
N LEU A 346 -13.44 -8.49 11.40
CA LEU A 346 -14.14 -8.71 10.14
C LEU A 346 -15.25 -7.68 9.89
N GLN A 347 -15.96 -7.22 10.92
CA GLN A 347 -16.93 -6.12 10.78
C GLN A 347 -16.29 -4.77 10.46
N ALA A 348 -15.07 -4.53 10.92
CA ALA A 348 -14.35 -3.28 10.65
C ALA A 348 -13.84 -3.18 9.21
N LEU A 349 -13.57 -4.30 8.54
CA LEU A 349 -13.08 -4.35 7.15
C LEU A 349 -14.10 -3.80 6.12
N PRO A 350 -15.39 -4.21 6.12
CA PRO A 350 -16.40 -3.72 5.18
C PRO A 350 -16.75 -2.24 5.38
N VAL A 351 -16.66 -1.72 6.62
CA VAL A 351 -16.96 -0.30 6.90
C VAL A 351 -16.00 0.62 6.15
N SER A 352 -14.73 0.23 6.02
CA SER A 352 -13.77 0.97 5.20
C SER A 352 -14.11 0.91 3.70
N TYR A 353 -14.68 -0.21 3.23
CA TYR A 353 -15.05 -0.40 1.83
C TYR A 353 -16.39 0.27 1.47
N THR A 354 -17.40 0.17 2.35
CA THR A 354 -18.73 0.78 2.13
C THR A 354 -18.70 2.31 2.25
N HIS A 355 -17.84 2.88 3.07
CA HIS A 355 -17.61 4.32 3.11
C HIS A 355 -17.01 4.85 1.80
N LEU A 356 -16.12 4.09 1.14
CA LEU A 356 -15.61 4.43 -0.18
C LEU A 356 -16.72 4.40 -1.24
N ARG A 357 -17.59 3.38 -1.25
CA ARG A 357 -18.71 3.28 -2.19
C ARG A 357 -19.86 4.25 -1.94
N ALA A 358 -20.16 4.60 -0.69
CA ALA A 358 -21.23 5.53 -0.36
C ALA A 358 -20.94 6.98 -0.82
N HIS A 359 -19.68 7.34 -1.02
CA HIS A 359 -19.30 8.60 -1.64
C HIS A 359 -19.50 8.60 -3.17
N GLU A 360 -19.37 7.45 -3.84
CA GLU A 360 -19.59 7.32 -5.29
C GLU A 360 -21.09 7.42 -5.66
N THR A 361 -21.99 7.00 -4.78
CA THR A 361 -23.44 7.01 -5.07
C THR A 361 -24.16 8.32 -4.72
N ARG A 362 -23.46 9.30 -4.12
CA ARG A 362 -24.05 10.61 -3.77
C ARG A 362 -23.83 11.70 -4.82
N SER A 363 -23.16 11.41 -5.93
CA SER A 363 -22.89 12.34 -7.02
C SER A 363 -23.73 12.09 -8.29
N ASN A 364 -24.89 11.42 -8.16
CA ASN A 364 -25.91 11.35 -9.22
C ASN A 364 -27.18 12.05 -8.77
#